data_d248dc0cd15e4516aa023af330322f59
#
_entry.id   d248dc0cd15e4516aa023af330322f59
#
_cell.length_a   1.000
_cell.length_b   1.000
_cell.length_c   1.000
_cell.angle_alpha   90.00
_cell.angle_beta   90.00
_cell.angle_gamma   90.00
#
_symmetry.space_group_name_H-M   'P 1'
#
loop_
_entity.id
_entity.type
_entity.pdbx_description
1 polymer ?
#
loop_
_entity_poly.entity_id
_entity_poly.type
_entity_poly.pdbx_seq_one_letter_code
_entity_poly.pdbx_strand_id
1 'polypeptide(L)'
;MFSQIKKITKMAKKEVINKVITSLFIQGLALVIPVFWSKTITEVTYANYKVGYYLIIITLLLSLFYYLWSYLNQKTWYTLYNKIYIEYTNATISETKNINKINLGEYTNILNNDIDIICNFLCNLVTRILQIIEFFIIYAYFISFNFPIFISTVIVSILMLIIYIKAGSLVQKLNIKRKSTLDNKTIMLHKLYS
;
A
#
# COMPACT_ATOMS: atom_id res chain seq x y z
N MET A 1 13.68 13.39 -6.51
CA MET A 1 12.44 12.73 -6.10
C MET A 1 11.18 13.57 -6.38
N PHE A 2 11.00 14.78 -5.81
CA PHE A 2 9.81 15.63 -6.06
C PHE A 2 9.58 16.00 -7.52
N SER A 3 10.61 16.30 -8.29
CA SER A 3 10.50 16.61 -9.72
C SER A 3 9.98 15.42 -10.55
N GLN A 4 10.41 14.21 -10.21
CA GLN A 4 9.96 12.97 -10.86
C GLN A 4 8.51 12.66 -10.53
N ILE A 5 8.10 12.81 -9.25
CA ILE A 5 6.70 12.66 -8.84
C ILE A 5 5.80 13.65 -9.61
N LYS A 6 6.23 14.91 -9.74
CA LYS A 6 5.50 15.93 -10.51
C LYS A 6 5.40 15.58 -11.99
N LYS A 7 6.45 15.01 -12.59
CA LYS A 7 6.46 14.54 -13.99
C LYS A 7 5.45 13.39 -14.17
N ILE A 8 5.47 12.38 -13.28
CA ILE A 8 4.57 11.23 -13.33
C ILE A 8 3.12 11.64 -13.12
N THR A 9 2.83 12.51 -12.13
CA THR A 9 1.47 13.01 -11.89
C THR A 9 0.93 13.76 -13.09
N LYS A 10 1.77 14.43 -13.86
CA LYS A 10 1.36 15.11 -15.09
C LYS A 10 1.06 14.10 -16.22
N MET A 11 1.85 13.04 -16.36
CA MET A 11 1.72 12.03 -17.42
C MET A 11 0.58 11.05 -17.17
N ALA A 12 0.37 10.64 -15.92
CA ALA A 12 -0.66 9.69 -15.49
C ALA A 12 -1.80 10.35 -14.69
N LYS A 13 -2.13 11.63 -14.97
CA LYS A 13 -3.08 12.42 -14.19
C LYS A 13 -4.44 11.72 -13.99
N LYS A 14 -5.00 11.15 -15.06
CA LYS A 14 -6.29 10.44 -15.03
C LYS A 14 -6.24 9.22 -14.12
N GLU A 15 -5.19 8.42 -14.25
CA GLU A 15 -4.98 7.19 -13.49
C GLU A 15 -4.74 7.49 -12.01
N VAL A 16 -3.97 8.54 -11.71
CA VAL A 16 -3.75 9.02 -10.33
C VAL A 16 -5.08 9.49 -9.72
N ILE A 17 -5.88 10.30 -10.42
CA ILE A 17 -7.18 10.75 -9.93
C ILE A 17 -8.10 9.56 -9.67
N ASN A 18 -8.19 8.61 -10.59
CA ASN A 18 -8.99 7.42 -10.41
C ASN A 18 -8.53 6.60 -9.20
N LYS A 19 -7.21 6.46 -8.99
CA LYS A 19 -6.66 5.79 -7.82
C LYS A 19 -6.99 6.51 -6.52
N VAL A 20 -6.92 7.84 -6.50
CA VAL A 20 -7.32 8.66 -5.34
C VAL A 20 -8.78 8.44 -5.01
N ILE A 21 -9.68 8.57 -6.00
CA ILE A 21 -11.13 8.41 -5.81
C ILE A 21 -11.44 7.01 -5.28
N THR A 22 -10.93 5.95 -5.93
CA THR A 22 -11.20 4.57 -5.50
C THR A 22 -10.62 4.27 -4.12
N SER A 23 -9.47 4.83 -3.76
CA SER A 23 -8.88 4.67 -2.43
C SER A 23 -9.68 5.41 -1.35
N LEU A 24 -10.18 6.63 -1.61
CA LEU A 24 -11.04 7.38 -0.70
C LEU A 24 -12.33 6.62 -0.38
N PHE A 25 -12.98 6.06 -1.40
CA PHE A 25 -14.21 5.29 -1.20
C PHE A 25 -13.97 4.03 -0.35
N ILE A 26 -12.89 3.30 -0.59
CA ILE A 26 -12.55 2.12 0.23
C ILE A 26 -12.30 2.50 1.68
N GLN A 27 -11.50 3.54 1.92
CA GLN A 27 -11.21 3.99 3.28
C GLN A 27 -12.47 4.50 3.97
N GLY A 28 -13.34 5.24 3.26
CA GLY A 28 -14.64 5.65 3.78
C GLY A 28 -15.53 4.47 4.18
N LEU A 29 -15.63 3.44 3.34
CA LEU A 29 -16.39 2.23 3.67
C LEU A 29 -15.77 1.45 4.83
N ALA A 30 -14.43 1.37 4.90
CA ALA A 30 -13.72 0.72 5.99
C ALA A 30 -14.00 1.37 7.36
N LEU A 31 -14.24 2.69 7.40
CA LEU A 31 -14.66 3.40 8.62
C LEU A 31 -16.14 3.21 8.94
N VAL A 32 -17.00 3.18 7.94
CA VAL A 32 -18.46 3.14 8.11
C VAL A 32 -18.96 1.74 8.51
N ILE A 33 -18.44 0.69 7.91
CA ILE A 33 -18.89 -0.69 8.16
C ILE A 33 -18.81 -1.10 9.64
N PRO A 34 -17.70 -0.88 10.37
CA PRO A 34 -17.64 -1.20 11.81
C PRO A 34 -18.65 -0.44 12.66
N VAL A 35 -18.98 0.80 12.29
CA VAL A 35 -20.01 1.59 13.01
C VAL A 35 -21.39 0.95 12.86
N PHE A 36 -21.75 0.49 11.65
CA PHE A 36 -23.00 -0.23 11.43
C PHE A 36 -23.02 -1.57 12.15
N TRP A 37 -21.91 -2.32 12.15
CA TRP A 37 -21.78 -3.55 12.93
C TRP A 37 -21.99 -3.31 14.44
N SER A 38 -21.35 -2.29 15.00
CA SER A 38 -21.51 -1.92 16.41
C SER A 38 -22.97 -1.60 16.74
N LYS A 39 -23.64 -0.79 15.92
CA LYS A 39 -25.09 -0.49 16.09
C LYS A 39 -25.95 -1.74 15.99
N THR A 40 -25.68 -2.63 15.05
CA THR A 40 -26.38 -3.89 14.87
C THR A 40 -26.31 -4.73 16.16
N ILE A 41 -25.11 -4.91 16.70
CA ILE A 41 -24.91 -5.67 17.94
C ILE A 41 -25.68 -5.03 19.10
N THR A 42 -25.63 -3.71 19.23
CA THR A 42 -26.34 -2.96 20.28
C THR A 42 -27.86 -3.18 20.19
N GLU A 43 -28.47 -3.02 19.02
CA GLU A 43 -29.92 -3.20 18.84
C GLU A 43 -30.38 -4.63 19.10
N VAL A 44 -29.59 -5.62 18.66
CA VAL A 44 -29.88 -7.04 18.94
C VAL A 44 -29.77 -7.34 20.44
N THR A 45 -28.77 -6.77 21.12
CA THR A 45 -28.59 -6.95 22.57
C THR A 45 -29.75 -6.36 23.38
N TYR A 46 -30.32 -5.25 22.92
CA TYR A 46 -31.52 -4.64 23.53
C TYR A 46 -32.86 -5.27 23.07
N ALA A 47 -32.80 -6.44 22.44
CA ALA A 47 -33.97 -7.18 21.91
C ALA A 47 -34.80 -6.40 20.89
N ASN A 48 -34.24 -5.37 20.26
CA ASN A 48 -34.86 -4.63 19.15
C ASN A 48 -34.60 -5.34 17.80
N TYR A 49 -35.10 -6.57 17.69
CA TYR A 49 -34.78 -7.46 16.55
C TYR A 49 -35.20 -6.88 15.19
N LYS A 50 -36.27 -6.08 15.14
CA LYS A 50 -36.74 -5.49 13.88
C LYS A 50 -35.69 -4.52 13.31
N VAL A 51 -35.19 -3.61 14.15
CA VAL A 51 -34.15 -2.64 13.77
C VAL A 51 -32.81 -3.36 13.50
N GLY A 52 -32.46 -4.32 14.37
CA GLY A 52 -31.27 -5.14 14.20
C GLY A 52 -31.25 -5.87 12.85
N TYR A 53 -32.36 -6.41 12.42
CA TYR A 53 -32.47 -7.10 11.12
C TYR A 53 -32.23 -6.16 9.91
N TYR A 54 -32.83 -4.95 9.93
CA TYR A 54 -32.56 -3.94 8.91
C TYR A 54 -31.07 -3.51 8.86
N LEU A 55 -30.47 -3.33 10.03
CA LEU A 55 -29.05 -2.98 10.13
C LEU A 55 -28.13 -4.08 9.59
N ILE A 56 -28.47 -5.36 9.81
CA ILE A 56 -27.75 -6.50 9.22
C ILE A 56 -27.78 -6.42 7.68
N ILE A 57 -28.97 -6.21 7.11
CA ILE A 57 -29.10 -6.11 5.65
C ILE A 57 -28.26 -4.94 5.10
N ILE A 58 -28.32 -3.77 5.74
CA ILE A 58 -27.53 -2.60 5.33
C ILE A 58 -26.04 -2.91 5.41
N THR A 59 -25.59 -3.54 6.49
CA THR A 59 -24.18 -3.87 6.69
C THR A 59 -23.69 -4.88 5.66
N LEU A 60 -24.49 -5.87 5.30
CA LEU A 60 -24.19 -6.81 4.23
C LEU A 60 -24.08 -6.12 2.88
N LEU A 61 -24.99 -5.20 2.56
CA LEU A 61 -24.94 -4.41 1.33
C LEU A 61 -23.68 -3.53 1.29
N LEU A 62 -23.35 -2.84 2.38
CA LEU A 62 -22.12 -2.05 2.48
C LEU A 62 -20.87 -2.92 2.29
N SER A 63 -20.87 -4.14 2.84
CA SER A 63 -19.77 -5.09 2.69
C SER A 63 -19.61 -5.55 1.23
N LEU A 64 -20.72 -5.81 0.54
CA LEU A 64 -20.71 -6.13 -0.91
C LEU A 64 -20.16 -4.94 -1.72
N PHE A 65 -20.59 -3.72 -1.41
CA PHE A 65 -20.06 -2.51 -2.02
C PHE A 65 -18.55 -2.36 -1.78
N TYR A 66 -18.08 -2.66 -0.57
CA TYR A 66 -16.65 -2.66 -0.25
C TYR A 66 -15.86 -3.62 -1.14
N TYR A 67 -16.33 -4.85 -1.35
CA TYR A 67 -15.67 -5.82 -2.22
C TYR A 67 -15.64 -5.37 -3.68
N LEU A 68 -16.74 -4.86 -4.21
CA LEU A 68 -16.80 -4.33 -5.57
C LEU A 68 -15.82 -3.16 -5.75
N TRP A 69 -15.79 -2.25 -4.78
CA TRP A 69 -14.90 -1.10 -4.82
C TRP A 69 -13.44 -1.48 -4.63
N SER A 70 -13.16 -2.51 -3.82
CA SER A 70 -11.82 -3.08 -3.67
C SER A 70 -11.29 -3.64 -4.98
N TYR A 71 -12.13 -4.33 -5.74
CA TYR A 71 -11.78 -4.80 -7.09
C TYR A 71 -11.45 -3.63 -8.03
N LEU A 72 -12.27 -2.58 -8.04
CA LEU A 72 -12.02 -1.38 -8.85
C LEU A 72 -10.72 -0.68 -8.44
N ASN A 73 -10.45 -0.58 -7.15
CA ASN A 73 -9.22 0.01 -6.63
C ASN A 73 -7.97 -0.81 -7.03
N GLN A 74 -8.07 -2.12 -7.03
CA GLN A 74 -7.00 -3.00 -7.50
C GLN A 74 -6.78 -2.82 -9.01
N LYS A 75 -7.85 -2.75 -9.80
CA LYS A 75 -7.77 -2.48 -11.23
C LYS A 75 -7.10 -1.12 -11.53
N THR A 76 -7.48 -0.06 -10.82
CA THR A 76 -6.85 1.26 -10.98
C THR A 76 -5.39 1.25 -10.56
N TRP A 77 -5.02 0.46 -9.53
CA TRP A 77 -3.64 0.27 -9.13
C TRP A 77 -2.80 -0.36 -10.26
N TYR A 78 -3.28 -1.46 -10.85
CA TYR A 78 -2.59 -2.09 -11.98
C TYR A 78 -2.45 -1.17 -13.21
N THR A 79 -3.50 -0.41 -13.52
CA THR A 79 -3.48 0.53 -14.65
C THR A 79 -2.45 1.64 -14.42
N LEU A 80 -2.39 2.18 -13.21
CA LEU A 80 -1.41 3.20 -12.84
C LEU A 80 0.00 2.62 -12.83
N TYR A 81 0.19 1.43 -12.23
CA TYR A 81 1.48 0.73 -12.18
C TYR A 81 2.03 0.50 -13.58
N ASN A 82 1.24 -0.11 -14.47
CA ASN A 82 1.69 -0.40 -15.84
C ASN A 82 2.08 0.87 -16.60
N LYS A 83 1.33 1.95 -16.42
CA LYS A 83 1.65 3.22 -17.08
C LYS A 83 2.97 3.81 -16.58
N ILE A 84 3.18 3.83 -15.27
CA ILE A 84 4.43 4.29 -14.68
C ILE A 84 5.59 3.40 -15.10
N TYR A 85 5.39 2.08 -15.07
CA TYR A 85 6.42 1.10 -15.47
C TYR A 85 6.88 1.30 -16.91
N ILE A 86 5.96 1.45 -17.85
CA ILE A 86 6.26 1.68 -19.27
C ILE A 86 7.06 2.98 -19.44
N GLU A 87 6.65 4.06 -18.78
CA GLU A 87 7.33 5.36 -18.88
C GLU A 87 8.75 5.31 -18.31
N TYR A 88 8.94 4.67 -17.14
CA TYR A 88 10.29 4.50 -16.57
C TYR A 88 11.17 3.60 -17.42
N THR A 89 10.63 2.49 -17.93
CA THR A 89 11.35 1.58 -18.81
C THR A 89 11.79 2.30 -20.08
N ASN A 90 10.91 3.07 -20.74
CA ASN A 90 11.24 3.83 -21.93
C ASN A 90 12.28 4.91 -21.66
N ALA A 91 12.18 5.61 -20.52
CA ALA A 91 13.18 6.60 -20.13
C ALA A 91 14.55 5.95 -19.92
N THR A 92 14.61 4.82 -19.20
CA THR A 92 15.86 4.08 -18.96
C THR A 92 16.48 3.59 -20.28
N ILE A 93 15.68 3.03 -21.18
CA ILE A 93 16.15 2.58 -22.50
C ILE A 93 16.71 3.75 -23.32
N SER A 94 16.05 4.92 -23.27
CA SER A 94 16.52 6.09 -24.01
C SER A 94 17.83 6.66 -23.47
N GLU A 95 18.02 6.63 -22.15
CA GLU A 95 19.25 7.06 -21.50
C GLU A 95 20.41 6.09 -21.78
N THR A 96 20.13 4.78 -21.77
CA THR A 96 21.17 3.75 -21.98
C THR A 96 21.65 3.66 -23.41
N LYS A 97 20.85 4.03 -24.41
CA LYS A 97 21.32 4.13 -25.82
C LYS A 97 22.49 5.09 -25.99
N ASN A 98 22.65 6.04 -25.10
CA ASN A 98 23.73 7.03 -25.11
C ASN A 98 24.98 6.61 -24.31
N ILE A 99 24.94 5.48 -23.59
CA ILE A 99 26.00 5.05 -22.69
C ILE A 99 26.54 3.68 -23.17
N ASN A 100 27.63 3.72 -23.96
CA ASN A 100 28.28 2.53 -24.55
C ASN A 100 28.96 1.56 -23.58
N LYS A 101 28.71 1.64 -22.25
CA LYS A 101 29.46 0.88 -21.21
C LYS A 101 28.64 0.30 -20.07
N ILE A 102 27.33 0.12 -20.21
CA ILE A 102 26.56 -0.50 -19.11
C ILE A 102 26.69 -2.02 -19.19
N ASN A 103 27.05 -2.64 -18.05
CA ASN A 103 27.07 -4.09 -17.91
C ASN A 103 25.63 -4.63 -18.07
N LEU A 104 25.44 -5.63 -18.92
CA LEU A 104 24.12 -6.22 -19.22
C LEU A 104 23.40 -6.67 -17.93
N GLY A 105 24.14 -7.21 -16.94
CA GLY A 105 23.59 -7.64 -15.67
C GLY A 105 23.07 -6.48 -14.81
N GLU A 106 23.78 -5.37 -14.77
CA GLU A 106 23.35 -4.16 -14.06
C GLU A 106 22.10 -3.55 -14.72
N TYR A 107 22.07 -3.50 -16.03
CA TYR A 107 20.92 -3.03 -16.79
C TYR A 107 19.67 -3.88 -16.54
N THR A 108 19.81 -5.19 -16.55
CA THR A 108 18.71 -6.12 -16.28
C THR A 108 18.19 -5.98 -14.84
N ASN A 109 19.08 -5.72 -13.88
CA ASN A 109 18.70 -5.49 -12.49
C ASN A 109 17.93 -4.18 -12.31
N ILE A 110 18.36 -3.10 -12.96
CA ILE A 110 17.63 -1.81 -12.95
C ILE A 110 16.23 -1.98 -13.52
N LEU A 111 16.09 -2.65 -14.67
CA LEU A 111 14.79 -2.86 -15.32
C LEU A 111 13.84 -3.72 -14.48
N ASN A 112 14.34 -4.80 -13.90
CA ASN A 112 13.48 -5.79 -13.23
C ASN A 112 13.22 -5.48 -11.74
N ASN A 113 14.17 -4.86 -11.03
CA ASN A 113 14.06 -4.62 -9.60
C ASN A 113 13.82 -3.16 -9.26
N ASP A 114 14.66 -2.26 -9.75
CA ASP A 114 14.62 -0.87 -9.27
C ASP A 114 13.37 -0.14 -9.78
N ILE A 115 13.00 -0.38 -11.04
CA ILE A 115 11.76 0.19 -11.62
C ILE A 115 10.54 -0.36 -10.89
N ASP A 116 10.50 -1.67 -10.60
CA ASP A 116 9.40 -2.29 -9.86
C ASP A 116 9.23 -1.66 -8.47
N ILE A 117 10.31 -1.49 -7.73
CA ILE A 117 10.30 -0.87 -6.40
C ILE A 117 9.75 0.56 -6.46
N ILE A 118 10.20 1.36 -7.45
CA ILE A 118 9.75 2.74 -7.64
C ILE A 118 8.26 2.77 -7.99
N CYS A 119 7.81 1.92 -8.91
CA CYS A 119 6.41 1.84 -9.33
C CYS A 119 5.50 1.43 -8.18
N ASN A 120 5.88 0.41 -7.42
CA ASN A 120 5.15 -0.04 -6.24
C ASN A 120 5.06 1.07 -5.17
N PHE A 121 6.15 1.77 -4.90
CA PHE A 121 6.17 2.89 -3.96
C PHE A 121 5.21 3.99 -4.37
N LEU A 122 5.28 4.45 -5.62
CA LEU A 122 4.44 5.54 -6.14
C LEU A 122 2.95 5.18 -6.18
N CYS A 123 2.62 3.95 -6.61
CA CYS A 123 1.24 3.47 -6.64
C CYS A 123 0.61 3.35 -5.25
N ASN A 124 1.41 3.00 -4.24
CA ASN A 124 0.94 2.84 -2.87
C ASN A 124 0.96 4.14 -2.06
N LEU A 125 1.69 5.17 -2.52
CA LEU A 125 1.85 6.42 -1.78
C LEU A 125 0.51 7.06 -1.42
N VAL A 126 -0.42 7.14 -2.37
CA VAL A 126 -1.77 7.70 -2.14
C VAL A 126 -2.51 6.92 -1.05
N THR A 127 -2.51 5.60 -1.16
CA THR A 127 -3.18 4.73 -0.16
C THR A 127 -2.55 4.91 1.23
N ARG A 128 -1.23 5.04 1.31
CA ARG A 128 -0.52 5.26 2.59
C ARG A 128 -0.86 6.62 3.23
N ILE A 129 -0.94 7.68 2.43
CA ILE A 129 -1.35 9.00 2.93
C ILE A 129 -2.77 8.93 3.50
N LEU A 130 -3.70 8.30 2.79
CA LEU A 130 -5.08 8.14 3.25
C LEU A 130 -5.17 7.30 4.53
N GLN A 131 -4.38 6.23 4.66
CA GLN A 131 -4.30 5.43 5.88
C GLN A 131 -3.81 6.25 7.08
N ILE A 132 -2.89 7.18 6.88
CA ILE A 132 -2.44 8.08 7.95
C ILE A 132 -3.59 8.99 8.38
N ILE A 133 -4.35 9.56 7.45
CA ILE A 133 -5.51 10.40 7.76
C ILE A 133 -6.58 9.58 8.51
N GLU A 134 -6.88 8.38 8.05
CA GLU A 134 -7.81 7.45 8.70
C GLU A 134 -7.40 7.15 10.14
N PHE A 135 -6.12 6.90 10.36
CA PHE A 135 -5.55 6.70 11.69
C PHE A 135 -5.86 7.88 12.63
N PHE A 136 -5.65 9.12 12.20
CA PHE A 136 -5.98 10.29 13.01
C PHE A 136 -7.48 10.43 13.28
N ILE A 137 -8.35 10.10 12.33
CA ILE A 137 -9.81 10.12 12.52
C ILE A 137 -10.22 9.10 13.58
N ILE A 138 -9.69 7.86 13.51
CA ILE A 138 -9.98 6.80 14.50
C ILE A 138 -9.52 7.22 15.89
N TYR A 139 -8.34 7.80 16.02
CA TYR A 139 -7.82 8.27 17.30
C TYR A 139 -8.66 9.41 17.88
N ALA A 140 -9.06 10.39 17.06
CA ALA A 140 -9.95 11.46 17.50
C ALA A 140 -11.31 10.91 18.00
N TYR A 141 -11.83 9.89 17.31
CA TYR A 141 -13.05 9.21 17.74
C TYR A 141 -12.88 8.52 19.10
N PHE A 142 -11.79 7.77 19.32
CA PHE A 142 -11.54 7.10 20.58
C PHE A 142 -11.34 8.06 21.76
N ILE A 143 -10.67 9.18 21.57
CA ILE A 143 -10.52 10.22 22.60
C ILE A 143 -11.89 10.72 23.06
N SER A 144 -12.82 10.93 22.11
CA SER A 144 -14.15 11.47 22.40
C SER A 144 -15.07 10.48 23.11
N PHE A 145 -14.86 9.16 22.91
CA PHE A 145 -15.78 8.12 23.38
C PHE A 145 -15.32 7.45 24.68
N ASN A 146 -14.04 7.12 24.81
CA ASN A 146 -13.55 6.38 25.97
C ASN A 146 -12.03 6.54 26.12
N PHE A 147 -11.63 7.44 26.99
CA PHE A 147 -10.23 7.75 27.24
C PHE A 147 -9.34 6.56 27.67
N PRO A 148 -9.78 5.62 28.53
CA PRO A 148 -9.04 4.40 28.82
C PRO A 148 -8.77 3.51 27.59
N ILE A 149 -9.75 3.36 26.71
CA ILE A 149 -9.58 2.61 25.45
C ILE A 149 -8.57 3.33 24.54
N PHE A 150 -8.63 4.65 24.47
CA PHE A 150 -7.64 5.45 23.73
C PHE A 150 -6.22 5.18 24.23
N ILE A 151 -5.97 5.26 25.55
CA ILE A 151 -4.65 5.00 26.13
C ILE A 151 -4.15 3.60 25.79
N SER A 152 -5.00 2.57 25.98
CA SER A 152 -4.62 1.19 25.65
C SER A 152 -4.26 1.01 24.17
N THR A 153 -5.01 1.64 23.27
CA THR A 153 -4.76 1.61 21.84
C THR A 153 -3.43 2.29 21.48
N VAL A 154 -3.11 3.42 22.13
CA VAL A 154 -1.81 4.11 21.94
C VAL A 154 -0.66 3.22 22.40
N ILE A 155 -0.76 2.60 23.57
CA ILE A 155 0.29 1.70 24.09
C ILE A 155 0.53 0.53 23.12
N VAL A 156 -0.55 -0.14 22.66
CA VAL A 156 -0.44 -1.24 21.70
C VAL A 156 0.19 -0.77 20.39
N SER A 157 -0.19 0.41 19.91
CA SER A 157 0.37 0.98 18.68
C SER A 157 1.87 1.26 18.78
N ILE A 158 2.32 1.78 19.93
CA ILE A 158 3.75 2.01 20.21
C ILE A 158 4.51 0.69 20.27
N LEU A 159 3.97 -0.33 20.95
CA LEU A 159 4.57 -1.67 21.01
C LEU A 159 4.70 -2.29 19.60
N MET A 160 3.65 -2.20 18.79
CA MET A 160 3.67 -2.67 17.40
C MET A 160 4.70 -1.93 16.55
N LEU A 161 4.85 -0.62 16.73
CA LEU A 161 5.84 0.19 16.03
C LEU A 161 7.27 -0.25 16.39
N ILE A 162 7.54 -0.51 17.67
CA ILE A 162 8.85 -1.02 18.14
C ILE A 162 9.15 -2.39 17.52
N ILE A 163 8.17 -3.30 17.51
CA ILE A 163 8.29 -4.62 16.90
C ILE A 163 8.57 -4.48 15.40
N TYR A 164 7.84 -3.61 14.71
CA TYR A 164 8.00 -3.38 13.27
C TYR A 164 9.39 -2.84 12.92
N ILE A 165 9.92 -1.88 13.70
CA ILE A 165 11.28 -1.33 13.50
C ILE A 165 12.32 -2.42 13.70
N LYS A 166 12.20 -3.24 14.77
CA LYS A 166 13.13 -4.36 15.02
C LYS A 166 13.06 -5.43 13.94
N ALA A 167 11.85 -5.82 13.54
CA ALA A 167 11.66 -6.79 12.45
C ALA A 167 12.21 -6.26 11.12
N GLY A 168 11.97 -5.00 10.79
CA GLY A 168 12.49 -4.35 9.59
C GLY A 168 14.02 -4.36 9.54
N SER A 169 14.69 -4.06 10.66
CA SER A 169 16.16 -4.11 10.75
C SER A 169 16.71 -5.53 10.58
N LEU A 170 16.00 -6.52 11.10
CA LEU A 170 16.38 -7.94 10.95
C LEU A 170 16.24 -8.39 9.48
N VAL A 171 15.13 -8.07 8.85
CA VAL A 171 14.87 -8.36 7.43
C VAL A 171 15.93 -7.70 6.54
N GLN A 172 16.28 -6.45 6.82
CA GLN A 172 17.31 -5.74 6.08
C GLN A 172 18.68 -6.43 6.20
N LYS A 173 19.08 -6.84 7.41
CA LYS A 173 20.32 -7.62 7.63
C LYS A 173 20.32 -8.95 6.87
N LEU A 174 19.19 -9.67 6.86
CA LEU A 174 19.04 -10.92 6.13
C LEU A 174 19.12 -10.70 4.61
N ASN A 175 18.52 -9.63 4.09
CA ASN A 175 18.58 -9.29 2.67
C ASN A 175 20.01 -8.92 2.22
N ILE A 176 20.76 -8.16 3.03
CA ILE A 176 22.18 -7.86 2.77
C ILE A 176 23.00 -9.14 2.72
N LYS A 177 22.80 -10.05 3.70
CA LYS A 177 23.48 -11.34 3.72
C LYS A 177 23.12 -12.23 2.52
N ARG A 178 21.85 -12.26 2.14
CA ARG A 178 21.39 -12.98 0.94
C ARG A 178 22.02 -12.42 -0.34
N LYS A 179 22.10 -11.10 -0.48
CA LYS A 179 22.71 -10.45 -1.65
C LYS A 179 24.20 -10.80 -1.74
N SER A 180 24.96 -10.70 -0.66
CA SER A 180 26.38 -11.09 -0.64
C SER A 180 26.61 -12.58 -0.98
N THR A 181 25.70 -13.47 -0.56
CA THR A 181 25.76 -14.89 -0.90
C THR A 181 25.48 -15.15 -2.38
N LEU A 182 24.54 -14.41 -2.98
CA LEU A 182 24.24 -14.48 -4.41
C LEU A 182 25.40 -13.95 -5.25
N ASP A 183 25.98 -12.83 -4.87
CA ASP A 183 27.15 -12.25 -5.56
C ASP A 183 28.34 -13.21 -5.54
N ASN A 184 28.62 -13.86 -4.41
CA ASN A 184 29.67 -14.87 -4.30
C ASN A 184 29.40 -16.10 -5.17
N LYS A 185 28.14 -16.57 -5.26
CA LYS A 185 27.77 -17.66 -6.17
C LYS A 185 27.97 -17.30 -7.63
N THR A 186 27.62 -16.09 -8.01
CA THR A 186 27.79 -15.60 -9.38
C THR A 186 29.27 -15.51 -9.75
N ILE A 187 30.13 -15.04 -8.83
CA ILE A 187 31.57 -14.99 -9.02
C ILE A 187 32.18 -16.41 -9.14
N MET A 188 31.71 -17.36 -8.32
CA MET A 188 32.16 -18.77 -8.43
C MET A 188 31.75 -19.41 -9.76
N LEU A 189 30.52 -19.19 -10.20
CA LEU A 189 30.05 -19.69 -11.51
C LEU A 189 30.88 -19.11 -12.65
N HIS A 190 31.18 -17.80 -12.62
CA HIS A 190 32.01 -17.18 -13.64
C HIS A 190 33.43 -17.77 -13.69
N LYS A 191 34.01 -18.13 -12.53
CA LYS A 191 35.32 -18.79 -12.45
C LYS A 191 35.33 -20.25 -12.92
N LEU A 192 34.17 -20.91 -12.94
CA LEU A 192 34.04 -22.29 -13.41
C LEU A 192 33.86 -22.38 -14.94
N TYR A 193 33.43 -21.32 -15.56
CA TYR A 193 33.16 -21.26 -17.02
C TYR A 193 34.17 -20.39 -17.79
N SER A 194 35.14 -19.78 -17.13
CA SER A 194 36.31 -19.12 -17.70
C SER A 194 37.54 -20.03 -17.70
#